data_924824e1808d1a2b23e09cc693eb2260
#
_entry.id   924824e1808d1a2b23e09cc693eb2260
#
_cell.length_a   1.000
_cell.length_b   1.000
_cell.length_c   1.000
_cell.angle_alpha   90.00
_cell.angle_beta   90.00
_cell.angle_gamma   90.00
#
_symmetry.space_group_name_H-M   'P 1'
#
loop_
_entity.id
_entity.type
_entity.pdbx_description
1 polymer ?
#
loop_
_entity_poly.entity_id
_entity_poly.type
_entity_poly.pdbx_seq_one_letter_code
_entity_poly.pdbx_strand_id
1 'polypeptide(L)'
;MLKPIPAQILKSTATVKVCNGVDRYQKQSYTEYTVKRVHLQPTNEIRKTETNTDCTLRAILFVDYRISTPRLDWCGLLRAAHNVSGDMRVIVRDVEYTVIGVDELRDDTDQLHHWEVALV
;
A
#
# COMPACT_ATOMS: atom_id res chain seq x y z
N MET A 1 21.24 -2.83 -12.40
CA MET A 1 20.34 -2.70 -11.22
C MET A 1 20.00 -1.24 -10.99
N LEU A 2 18.73 -0.94 -10.84
CA LEU A 2 18.31 0.41 -10.54
C LEU A 2 18.70 0.80 -9.11
N LYS A 3 19.03 2.07 -8.93
CA LYS A 3 19.30 2.60 -7.60
C LYS A 3 18.01 2.65 -6.78
N PRO A 4 18.09 2.50 -5.44
CA PRO A 4 16.93 2.71 -4.58
C PRO A 4 16.35 4.12 -4.75
N ILE A 5 15.08 4.29 -4.42
CA ILE A 5 14.50 5.63 -4.33
C ILE A 5 15.32 6.44 -3.32
N PRO A 6 15.75 7.68 -3.65
CA PRO A 6 16.59 8.45 -2.72
C PRO A 6 15.91 8.63 -1.36
N ALA A 7 16.63 8.34 -0.28
CA ALA A 7 16.09 8.41 1.08
C ALA A 7 15.56 9.82 1.44
N GLN A 8 16.10 10.85 0.82
CA GLN A 8 15.63 12.22 1.04
C GLN A 8 14.21 12.47 0.54
N ILE A 9 13.68 11.64 -0.37
CA ILE A 9 12.30 11.70 -0.84
C ILE A 9 11.40 10.89 0.09
N LEU A 10 11.92 9.83 0.69
CA LEU A 10 11.18 8.92 1.54
C LEU A 10 11.14 9.44 2.98
N LYS A 11 10.30 10.45 3.24
CA LYS A 11 10.30 11.16 4.54
C LYS A 11 9.11 10.84 5.42
N SER A 12 8.11 10.16 4.91
CA SER A 12 6.86 9.93 5.62
C SER A 12 6.87 8.60 6.35
N THR A 13 6.04 8.53 7.39
CA THR A 13 5.74 7.29 8.10
C THR A 13 4.29 6.95 7.87
N ALA A 14 4.00 5.69 7.56
CA ALA A 14 2.66 5.21 7.34
C ALA A 14 2.27 4.18 8.39
N THR A 15 1.04 4.25 8.87
CA THR A 15 0.43 3.16 9.63
C THR A 15 -0.41 2.34 8.66
N VAL A 16 -0.15 1.04 8.61
CA VAL A 16 -0.82 0.10 7.70
C VAL A 16 -1.74 -0.77 8.53
N LYS A 17 -3.02 -0.79 8.19
CA LYS A 17 -4.04 -1.61 8.85
C LYS A 17 -4.53 -2.66 7.87
N VAL A 18 -4.32 -3.92 8.22
CA VAL A 18 -4.71 -5.06 7.38
C VAL A 18 -5.81 -5.82 8.10
N CYS A 19 -6.97 -5.95 7.47
CA CYS A 19 -8.07 -6.71 8.05
C CYS A 19 -7.67 -8.17 8.21
N ASN A 20 -7.81 -8.69 9.44
CA ASN A 20 -7.50 -10.08 9.78
C ASN A 20 -8.73 -10.90 10.14
N GLY A 21 -9.91 -10.31 10.05
CA GLY A 21 -11.18 -11.00 10.30
C GLY A 21 -12.35 -10.03 10.32
N VAL A 22 -13.52 -10.57 10.02
CA VAL A 22 -14.80 -9.85 10.04
C VAL A 22 -15.76 -10.65 10.90
N ASP A 23 -16.37 -10.01 11.90
CA ASP A 23 -17.32 -10.70 12.77
C ASP A 23 -18.71 -10.81 12.11
N ARG A 24 -19.66 -11.47 12.83
CA ARG A 24 -21.01 -11.67 12.32
C ARG A 24 -21.80 -10.36 12.14
N TYR A 25 -21.32 -9.26 12.72
CA TYR A 25 -21.93 -7.93 12.57
C TYR A 25 -21.21 -7.09 11.50
N GLN A 26 -20.37 -7.69 10.69
CA GLN A 26 -19.57 -7.05 9.65
C GLN A 26 -18.52 -6.08 10.19
N LYS A 27 -18.17 -6.18 11.47
CA LYS A 27 -17.12 -5.37 12.05
C LYS A 27 -15.75 -5.99 11.77
N GLN A 28 -14.86 -5.21 11.19
CA GLN A 28 -13.50 -5.65 10.84
C GLN A 28 -12.56 -5.51 12.03
N SER A 29 -11.66 -6.49 12.18
CA SER A 29 -10.51 -6.41 13.06
C SER A 29 -9.25 -6.23 12.21
N TYR A 30 -8.28 -5.47 12.72
CA TYR A 30 -7.07 -5.12 11.96
C TYR A 30 -5.81 -5.52 12.69
N THR A 31 -4.79 -5.93 11.91
CA THR A 31 -3.41 -5.99 12.35
C THR A 31 -2.73 -4.72 11.87
N GLU A 32 -2.01 -4.03 12.74
CA GLU A 32 -1.37 -2.76 12.42
C GLU A 32 0.14 -2.93 12.28
N TYR A 33 0.69 -2.23 11.28
CA TYR A 33 2.13 -2.13 11.07
C TYR A 33 2.49 -0.66 10.93
N THR A 34 3.67 -0.26 11.42
CA THR A 34 4.21 1.08 11.20
C THR A 34 5.38 0.95 10.24
N VAL A 35 5.29 1.61 9.08
CA VAL A 35 6.33 1.57 8.05
C VAL A 35 6.94 2.96 7.92
N LYS A 36 8.25 3.03 8.05
CA LYS A 36 9.01 4.27 7.95
C LYS A 36 9.66 4.41 6.59
N ARG A 37 9.96 5.65 6.22
CA ARG A 37 10.65 6.00 4.97
C ARG A 37 9.86 5.59 3.74
N VAL A 38 8.66 6.14 3.66
CA VAL A 38 7.78 6.00 2.50
C VAL A 38 7.49 7.39 1.93
N HIS A 39 6.96 7.45 0.72
CA HIS A 39 6.59 8.70 0.07
C HIS A 39 5.15 8.62 -0.39
N LEU A 40 4.33 9.58 0.04
CA LEU A 40 2.96 9.72 -0.41
C LEU A 40 2.88 10.79 -1.49
N GLN A 41 2.43 10.42 -2.67
CA GLN A 41 2.26 11.36 -3.78
C GLN A 41 0.79 11.49 -4.12
N PRO A 42 0.19 12.68 -3.95
CA PRO A 42 -1.17 12.92 -4.40
C PRO A 42 -1.31 12.74 -5.91
N THR A 43 -2.42 12.17 -6.33
CA THR A 43 -2.71 11.97 -7.75
C THR A 43 -4.21 12.00 -7.99
N ASN A 44 -4.62 12.17 -9.24
CA ASN A 44 -6.01 12.02 -9.67
C ASN A 44 -6.12 10.97 -10.80
N GLU A 45 -5.15 10.07 -10.88
CA GLU A 45 -5.15 8.99 -11.85
C GLU A 45 -6.40 8.12 -11.73
N ILE A 46 -6.97 7.71 -12.86
CA ILE A 46 -8.11 6.80 -12.89
C ILE A 46 -7.61 5.39 -13.14
N ARG A 47 -8.03 4.45 -12.28
CA ARG A 47 -7.73 3.03 -12.43
C ARG A 47 -9.00 2.20 -12.41
N LYS A 48 -8.95 1.05 -13.07
CA LYS A 48 -10.04 0.08 -13.01
C LYS A 48 -9.84 -0.85 -11.81
N THR A 49 -10.94 -1.11 -11.12
CA THR A 49 -10.98 -2.09 -10.03
C THR A 49 -11.12 -3.50 -10.60
N GLU A 50 -11.08 -4.51 -9.73
CA GLU A 50 -11.30 -5.91 -10.11
C GLU A 50 -12.66 -6.13 -10.77
N THR A 51 -13.65 -5.31 -10.44
CA THR A 51 -15.00 -5.36 -11.03
C THR A 51 -15.12 -4.53 -12.30
N ASN A 52 -14.00 -4.08 -12.86
CA ASN A 52 -13.91 -3.25 -14.07
C ASN A 52 -14.61 -1.89 -13.92
N THR A 53 -14.70 -1.38 -12.70
CA THR A 53 -15.28 -0.07 -12.40
C THR A 53 -14.15 0.96 -12.31
N ASP A 54 -14.35 2.14 -12.89
CA ASP A 54 -13.37 3.22 -12.81
C ASP A 54 -13.31 3.77 -11.38
N CYS A 55 -12.09 3.98 -10.88
CA CYS A 55 -11.84 4.53 -9.56
C CYS A 55 -10.77 5.61 -9.66
N THR A 56 -11.06 6.80 -9.14
CA THR A 56 -10.08 7.89 -9.10
C THR A 56 -9.23 7.76 -7.84
N LEU A 57 -7.93 7.62 -8.03
CA LEU A 57 -6.98 7.56 -6.91
C LEU A 57 -6.84 8.92 -6.25
N ARG A 58 -6.67 8.93 -4.93
CA ARG A 58 -6.31 10.14 -4.17
C ARG A 58 -4.80 10.27 -4.04
N ALA A 59 -4.10 9.18 -3.94
CA ALA A 59 -2.64 9.17 -3.76
C ALA A 59 -2.04 7.83 -4.14
N ILE A 60 -0.73 7.84 -4.35
CA ILE A 60 0.08 6.63 -4.50
C ILE A 60 1.15 6.66 -3.41
N LEU A 61 1.28 5.57 -2.67
CA LEU A 61 2.33 5.42 -1.67
C LEU A 61 3.49 4.64 -2.27
N PHE A 62 4.67 5.27 -2.28
CA PHE A 62 5.90 4.63 -2.75
C PHE A 62 6.64 4.01 -1.58
N VAL A 63 6.88 2.71 -1.65
CA VAL A 63 7.58 1.94 -0.62
C VAL A 63 8.80 1.30 -1.26
N ASP A 64 9.99 1.70 -0.81
CA ASP A 64 11.23 1.16 -1.38
C ASP A 64 11.58 -0.19 -0.75
N TYR A 65 12.03 -1.12 -1.57
CA TYR A 65 12.38 -2.47 -1.10
C TYR A 65 13.55 -2.48 -0.11
N ARG A 66 14.51 -1.57 -0.28
CA ARG A 66 15.75 -1.55 0.51
C ARG A 66 15.71 -0.59 1.69
N ILE A 67 15.04 0.55 1.53
CA ILE A 67 15.13 1.68 2.46
C ILE A 67 13.94 1.73 3.42
N SER A 68 12.72 1.46 2.91
CA SER A 68 11.52 1.46 3.74
C SER A 68 11.55 0.30 4.73
N THR A 69 11.23 0.56 6.00
CA THR A 69 11.29 -0.45 7.05
C THR A 69 10.06 -0.40 7.94
N PRO A 70 9.55 -1.54 8.45
CA PRO A 70 9.95 -2.89 8.11
C PRO A 70 9.57 -3.27 6.67
N ARG A 71 10.22 -4.30 6.14
CA ARG A 71 9.92 -4.81 4.81
C ARG A 71 8.71 -5.74 4.90
N LEU A 72 7.62 -5.37 4.25
CA LEU A 72 6.36 -6.12 4.24
C LEU A 72 6.09 -6.67 2.84
N ASP A 73 5.37 -7.78 2.77
CA ASP A 73 4.83 -8.30 1.52
C ASP A 73 3.48 -7.60 1.24
N TRP A 74 3.53 -6.44 0.62
CA TRP A 74 2.35 -5.61 0.40
C TRP A 74 1.26 -6.30 -0.42
N CYS A 75 1.65 -7.01 -1.47
CA CYS A 75 0.68 -7.75 -2.29
C CYS A 75 0.02 -8.88 -1.50
N GLY A 76 0.80 -9.60 -0.70
CA GLY A 76 0.30 -10.67 0.15
C GLY A 76 -0.63 -10.16 1.24
N LEU A 77 -0.32 -8.99 1.84
CA LEU A 77 -1.18 -8.38 2.85
C LEU A 77 -2.53 -7.97 2.28
N LEU A 78 -2.56 -7.37 1.09
CA LEU A 78 -3.81 -6.99 0.43
C LEU A 78 -4.65 -8.23 0.10
N ARG A 79 -4.01 -9.28 -0.40
CA ARG A 79 -4.67 -10.55 -0.70
C ARG A 79 -5.27 -11.17 0.56
N ALA A 80 -4.53 -11.15 1.66
CA ALA A 80 -5.00 -11.69 2.93
C ALA A 80 -6.21 -10.93 3.45
N ALA A 81 -6.23 -9.60 3.33
CA ALA A 81 -7.39 -8.79 3.72
C ALA A 81 -8.61 -9.14 2.87
N HIS A 82 -8.46 -9.26 1.56
CA HIS A 82 -9.56 -9.62 0.67
C HIS A 82 -10.07 -11.05 0.93
N ASN A 83 -9.20 -11.98 1.31
CA ASN A 83 -9.59 -13.36 1.61
C ASN A 83 -10.54 -13.47 2.82
N VAL A 84 -10.49 -12.51 3.74
CA VAL A 84 -11.41 -12.46 4.88
C VAL A 84 -12.54 -11.43 4.66
N SER A 85 -12.75 -11.01 3.43
CA SER A 85 -13.78 -10.02 3.03
C SER A 85 -13.59 -8.66 3.70
N GLY A 86 -12.37 -8.33 4.03
CA GLY A 86 -12.02 -7.06 4.64
C GLY A 86 -11.19 -6.18 3.72
N ASP A 87 -10.70 -5.07 4.25
CA ASP A 87 -9.89 -4.13 3.50
C ASP A 87 -8.50 -3.94 4.12
N MET A 88 -7.65 -3.25 3.38
CA MET A 88 -6.35 -2.79 3.84
C MET A 88 -6.35 -1.28 3.77
N ARG A 89 -5.91 -0.62 4.85
CA ARG A 89 -5.90 0.83 4.96
C ARG A 89 -4.51 1.35 5.28
N VAL A 90 -4.26 2.58 4.85
CA VAL A 90 -2.99 3.27 5.11
C VAL A 90 -3.31 4.63 5.68
N ILE A 91 -2.67 4.99 6.79
CA ILE A 91 -2.81 6.29 7.43
C ILE A 91 -1.49 7.02 7.31
N VAL A 92 -1.50 8.19 6.66
CA VAL A 92 -0.34 9.06 6.53
C VAL A 92 -0.77 10.47 6.92
N ARG A 93 -0.04 11.10 7.85
CA ARG A 93 -0.33 12.46 8.32
C ARG A 93 -1.78 12.62 8.76
N ASP A 94 -2.28 11.63 9.53
CA ASP A 94 -3.65 11.59 10.07
C ASP A 94 -4.75 11.49 9.01
N VAL A 95 -4.41 11.19 7.75
CA VAL A 95 -5.39 10.92 6.71
C VAL A 95 -5.41 9.43 6.41
N GLU A 96 -6.60 8.84 6.47
CA GLU A 96 -6.80 7.43 6.21
C GLU A 96 -7.22 7.19 4.77
N TYR A 97 -6.55 6.24 4.13
CA TYR A 97 -6.81 5.84 2.75
C TYR A 97 -7.14 4.35 2.72
N THR A 98 -7.92 3.95 1.72
CA THR A 98 -8.16 2.53 1.44
C THR A 98 -7.27 2.08 0.29
N VAL A 99 -6.63 0.93 0.44
CA VAL A 99 -5.76 0.35 -0.59
C VAL A 99 -6.63 -0.41 -1.59
N ILE A 100 -6.54 -0.05 -2.87
CA ILE A 100 -7.27 -0.75 -3.93
C ILE A 100 -6.37 -1.60 -4.82
N GLY A 101 -5.07 -1.42 -4.74
CA GLY A 101 -4.13 -2.21 -5.53
C GLY A 101 -2.70 -1.97 -5.09
N VAL A 102 -1.85 -2.95 -5.35
CA VAL A 102 -0.42 -2.87 -5.09
C VAL A 102 0.31 -3.36 -6.32
N ASP A 103 1.18 -2.52 -6.87
CA ASP A 103 2.03 -2.89 -7.99
C ASP A 103 3.44 -3.17 -7.49
N GLU A 104 4.00 -4.30 -7.86
CA GLU A 104 5.40 -4.62 -7.64
C GLU A 104 6.20 -4.19 -8.86
N LEU A 105 7.14 -3.27 -8.67
CA LEU A 105 7.99 -2.81 -9.76
C LEU A 105 9.39 -3.39 -9.59
N ARG A 106 9.84 -4.06 -10.62
CA ARG A 106 11.12 -4.74 -10.65
C ARG A 106 12.08 -3.99 -11.56
N ASP A 107 13.38 -4.13 -11.28
CA ASP A 107 14.40 -3.54 -12.13
C ASP A 107 14.70 -4.46 -13.35
N ASP A 108 15.68 -4.06 -14.15
CA ASP A 108 16.06 -4.79 -15.36
C ASP A 108 16.70 -6.15 -15.07
N THR A 109 17.07 -6.45 -13.82
CA THR A 109 17.57 -7.75 -13.38
C THR A 109 16.52 -8.61 -12.71
N ASP A 110 15.24 -8.22 -12.81
CA ASP A 110 14.09 -8.89 -12.20
C ASP A 110 14.12 -8.89 -10.65
N GLN A 111 14.86 -7.97 -10.07
CA GLN A 111 14.85 -7.76 -8.61
C GLN A 111 13.81 -6.72 -8.24
N LEU A 112 13.13 -6.96 -7.12
CA LEU A 112 12.12 -6.04 -6.62
C LEU A 112 12.77 -4.71 -6.25
N HIS A 113 12.28 -3.62 -6.86
CA HIS A 113 12.79 -2.28 -6.64
C HIS A 113 11.93 -1.50 -5.64
N HIS A 114 10.63 -1.47 -5.86
CA HIS A 114 9.68 -0.80 -4.97
C HIS A 114 8.26 -1.29 -5.21
N TRP A 115 7.37 -0.90 -4.30
CA TRP A 115 5.92 -1.06 -4.46
C TRP A 115 5.27 0.30 -4.66
N GLU A 116 4.25 0.34 -5.48
CA GLU A 116 3.36 1.48 -5.61
C GLU A 116 1.98 1.07 -5.13
N VAL A 117 1.54 1.66 -4.03
CA VAL A 117 0.28 1.32 -3.37
C VAL A 117 -0.77 2.33 -3.78
N ALA A 118 -1.80 1.88 -4.49
CA ALA A 118 -2.87 2.73 -5.00
C ALA A 118 -3.90 2.99 -3.91
N LEU A 119 -4.15 4.26 -3.61
CA LEU A 119 -4.97 4.71 -2.48
C LEU A 119 -6.16 5.54 -2.93
N VAL A 120 -7.30 5.28 -2.32
CA VAL A 120 -8.52 6.08 -2.46
C VAL A 120 -9.03 6.62 -1.14
#